data_e97c96f7967d83f8a43e6e7d737f8a42
#
_entry.id   e97c96f7967d83f8a43e6e7d737f8a42
#
_cell.length_a   1.000
_cell.length_b   1.000
_cell.length_c   1.000
_cell.angle_alpha   90.00
_cell.angle_beta   90.00
_cell.angle_gamma   90.00
#
_symmetry.space_group_name_H-M   'P 1'
#
loop_
_entity.id
_entity.type
_entity.pdbx_description
1 polymer ?
#
loop_
_entity_poly.entity_id
_entity_poly.type
_entity_poly.pdbx_seq_one_letter_code
_entity_poly.pdbx_strand_id
1 'polypeptide(L)'
;MELPERHGDVHLPSIEIIDTRKVVPKEKTKVILSPALIDAINEVVGRHKQVILFQNRRGYTPYQVCATCGWIPQCKYCDVSLTFHKLTNKLVCHYCGSTYPPVHTCAACGNHQFVQRNFGTEKIEEQLQEIFPDAKVARMDIDTVRGKNAHDVLIQQFEQRKIDILVGTQMVVKGLD
;
A
#
# COMPACT_ATOMS: atom_id res chain seq x y z
N MET A 1 26.38 -19.27 -17.88
CA MET A 1 25.52 -19.50 -19.06
C MET A 1 24.85 -18.15 -19.33
N GLU A 2 25.20 -17.49 -20.41
CA GLU A 2 24.57 -16.24 -20.80
C GLU A 2 23.44 -16.55 -21.77
N LEU A 3 22.26 -16.01 -21.54
CA LEU A 3 21.11 -16.08 -22.44
C LEU A 3 21.04 -14.74 -23.20
N PRO A 4 21.68 -14.62 -24.38
CA PRO A 4 21.78 -13.35 -25.09
C PRO A 4 20.48 -12.89 -25.73
N GLU A 5 19.51 -13.78 -25.93
CA GLU A 5 18.24 -13.50 -26.60
C GLU A 5 17.05 -13.94 -25.76
N ARG A 6 15.99 -13.16 -25.79
CA ARG A 6 14.72 -13.52 -25.18
C ARG A 6 13.93 -14.46 -26.07
N HIS A 7 13.16 -15.35 -25.45
CA HIS A 7 12.25 -16.21 -26.19
C HIS A 7 11.04 -15.38 -26.70
N GLY A 8 10.90 -15.29 -28.02
CA GLY A 8 9.85 -14.50 -28.70
C GLY A 8 10.15 -13.00 -28.81
N ASP A 9 9.33 -12.30 -29.61
CA ASP A 9 9.41 -10.84 -29.84
C ASP A 9 8.85 -10.01 -28.65
N VAL A 10 9.33 -10.27 -27.45
CA VAL A 10 8.88 -9.57 -26.25
C VAL A 10 9.74 -8.34 -25.99
N HIS A 11 9.16 -7.17 -26.20
CA HIS A 11 9.79 -5.90 -25.85
C HIS A 11 9.93 -5.75 -24.32
N LEU A 12 11.01 -5.10 -23.89
CA LEU A 12 11.20 -4.73 -22.49
C LEU A 12 10.12 -3.73 -22.08
N PRO A 13 9.60 -3.83 -20.83
CA PRO A 13 8.70 -2.81 -20.31
C PRO A 13 9.42 -1.46 -20.25
N SER A 14 8.69 -0.38 -20.51
CA SER A 14 9.17 0.98 -20.26
C SER A 14 9.22 1.24 -18.76
N ILE A 15 10.35 1.75 -18.27
CA ILE A 15 10.54 2.10 -16.86
C ILE A 15 10.71 3.61 -16.75
N GLU A 16 9.83 4.23 -15.97
CA GLU A 16 9.93 5.65 -15.61
C GLU A 16 10.25 5.80 -14.13
N ILE A 17 11.25 6.61 -13.80
CA ILE A 17 11.65 6.90 -12.42
C ILE A 17 11.21 8.32 -12.07
N ILE A 18 10.33 8.44 -11.07
CA ILE A 18 9.82 9.72 -10.59
C ILE A 18 10.51 10.08 -9.26
N ASP A 19 11.24 11.22 -9.24
CA ASP A 19 11.82 11.76 -8.01
C ASP A 19 10.73 12.47 -7.17
N THR A 20 10.16 11.77 -6.23
CA THR A 20 9.10 12.29 -5.35
C THR A 20 9.56 13.41 -4.43
N ARG A 21 10.87 13.63 -4.23
CA ARG A 21 11.42 14.74 -3.43
C ARG A 21 11.26 16.09 -4.13
N LYS A 22 11.18 16.07 -5.46
CA LYS A 22 10.97 17.28 -6.30
C LYS A 22 9.50 17.62 -6.46
N VAL A 23 8.63 16.68 -6.20
CA VAL A 23 7.17 16.83 -6.25
C VAL A 23 6.69 17.22 -4.85
N VAL A 24 7.08 18.43 -4.38
CA VAL A 24 6.52 19.00 -3.15
C VAL A 24 5.17 19.58 -3.54
N PRO A 25 4.06 19.09 -2.98
CA PRO A 25 2.79 19.78 -3.14
C PRO A 25 2.93 21.16 -2.50
N LYS A 26 2.67 22.24 -3.24
CA LYS A 26 2.69 23.63 -2.73
C LYS A 26 1.63 23.87 -1.66
N GLU A 27 0.71 22.94 -1.48
CA GLU A 27 -0.31 22.92 -0.43
C GLU A 27 -0.17 21.66 0.40
N LYS A 28 -0.62 21.72 1.66
CA LYS A 28 -0.71 20.60 2.60
C LYS A 28 -1.72 19.55 2.12
N THR A 29 -1.60 19.10 0.88
CA THR A 29 -2.49 18.10 0.30
C THR A 29 -2.23 16.76 0.98
N LYS A 30 -3.28 16.18 1.52
CA LYS A 30 -3.30 14.83 2.10
C LYS A 30 -3.05 13.72 1.06
N VAL A 31 -2.72 14.08 -0.19
CA VAL A 31 -2.57 13.14 -1.30
C VAL A 31 -1.21 12.47 -1.23
N ILE A 32 -1.22 11.15 -1.16
CA ILE A 32 -0.05 10.28 -1.04
C ILE A 32 0.56 9.98 -2.41
N LEU A 33 -0.31 9.90 -3.43
CA LEU A 33 0.07 9.60 -4.80
C LEU A 33 0.64 10.85 -5.47
N SER A 34 1.75 10.71 -6.20
CA SER A 34 2.29 11.83 -6.96
C SER A 34 1.37 12.23 -8.12
N PRO A 35 1.32 13.51 -8.53
CA PRO A 35 0.52 13.92 -9.68
C PRO A 35 0.82 13.10 -10.93
N ALA A 36 2.10 12.86 -11.24
CA ALA A 36 2.50 12.05 -12.38
C ALA A 36 1.96 10.61 -12.33
N LEU A 37 1.88 10.00 -11.13
CA LEU A 37 1.28 8.69 -10.97
C LEU A 37 -0.24 8.74 -11.18
N ILE A 38 -0.91 9.77 -10.69
CA ILE A 38 -2.35 9.98 -10.89
C ILE A 38 -2.65 10.12 -12.39
N ASP A 39 -1.87 10.93 -13.10
CA ASP A 39 -2.02 11.14 -14.53
C ASP A 39 -1.81 9.84 -15.32
N ALA A 40 -0.79 9.06 -14.99
CA ALA A 40 -0.53 7.76 -15.59
C ALA A 40 -1.66 6.75 -15.34
N ILE A 41 -2.20 6.69 -14.11
CA ILE A 41 -3.36 5.83 -13.81
C ILE A 41 -4.57 6.26 -14.62
N ASN A 42 -4.85 7.57 -14.69
CA ASN A 42 -5.99 8.10 -15.43
C ASN A 42 -5.91 7.75 -16.93
N GLU A 43 -4.72 7.87 -17.52
CA GLU A 43 -4.50 7.48 -18.92
C GLU A 43 -4.75 5.99 -19.16
N VAL A 44 -4.25 5.12 -18.28
CA VAL A 44 -4.38 3.67 -18.41
C VAL A 44 -5.84 3.23 -18.22
N VAL A 45 -6.52 3.73 -17.17
CA VAL A 45 -7.92 3.41 -16.88
C VAL A 45 -8.83 3.98 -17.96
N GLY A 46 -8.57 5.21 -18.46
CA GLY A 46 -9.30 5.82 -19.57
C GLY A 46 -9.20 5.03 -20.88
N ARG A 47 -8.15 4.22 -21.06
CA ARG A 47 -8.00 3.28 -22.17
C ARG A 47 -8.60 1.90 -21.90
N HIS A 48 -9.37 1.73 -20.85
CA HIS A 48 -9.93 0.44 -20.39
C HIS A 48 -8.85 -0.63 -20.13
N LYS A 49 -7.67 -0.20 -19.71
CA LYS A 49 -6.58 -1.09 -19.27
C LYS A 49 -6.52 -1.13 -17.76
N GLN A 50 -5.80 -2.10 -17.22
CA GLN A 50 -5.70 -2.34 -15.79
C GLN A 50 -4.38 -1.82 -15.22
N VAL A 51 -4.41 -1.46 -13.93
CA VAL A 51 -3.27 -0.94 -13.18
C VAL A 51 -2.98 -1.85 -12.00
N ILE A 52 -1.72 -2.13 -11.75
CA ILE A 52 -1.24 -2.78 -10.54
C ILE A 52 -0.36 -1.79 -9.79
N LEU A 53 -0.73 -1.49 -8.55
CA LEU A 53 0.07 -0.69 -7.64
C LEU A 53 0.72 -1.59 -6.58
N PHE A 54 2.03 -1.68 -6.64
CA PHE A 54 2.80 -2.42 -5.65
C PHE A 54 3.22 -1.52 -4.50
N GLN A 55 2.78 -1.85 -3.29
CA GLN A 55 3.20 -1.20 -2.06
C GLN A 55 3.59 -2.25 -1.03
N ASN A 56 4.87 -2.34 -0.72
CA ASN A 56 5.40 -3.39 0.18
C ASN A 56 5.08 -3.15 1.68
N ARG A 57 4.00 -2.43 1.98
CA ARG A 57 3.57 -2.18 3.37
C ARG A 57 2.07 -2.32 3.51
N ARG A 58 1.65 -3.03 4.55
CA ARG A 58 0.25 -3.30 4.91
C ARG A 58 -0.29 -2.24 5.86
N GLY A 59 -1.62 -2.20 6.00
CA GLY A 59 -2.33 -1.37 6.97
C GLY A 59 -2.57 0.06 6.48
N TYR A 60 -3.30 0.83 7.30
CA TYR A 60 -3.63 2.22 7.01
C TYR A 60 -2.42 3.14 7.18
N THR A 61 -1.70 2.94 8.26
CA THR A 61 -0.46 3.66 8.57
C THR A 61 0.53 2.68 9.17
N PRO A 62 1.73 2.52 8.59
CA PRO A 62 2.69 1.53 9.09
C PRO A 62 3.05 1.73 10.55
N TYR A 63 3.23 2.98 10.99
CA TYR A 63 3.51 3.28 12.39
C TYR A 63 3.13 4.72 12.76
N GLN A 64 2.79 4.90 14.02
CA GLN A 64 2.61 6.19 14.66
C GLN A 64 3.96 6.64 15.24
N VAL A 65 4.31 7.89 15.02
CA VAL A 65 5.54 8.50 15.55
C VAL A 65 5.17 9.64 16.47
N CYS A 66 5.73 9.68 17.65
CA CYS A 66 5.56 10.83 18.54
C CYS A 66 6.12 12.10 17.89
N ALA A 67 5.30 13.13 17.79
CA ALA A 67 5.66 14.39 17.13
C ALA A 67 6.83 15.11 17.83
N THR A 68 7.00 14.88 19.13
CA THR A 68 7.99 15.56 19.97
C THR A 68 9.34 14.85 20.00
N CYS A 69 9.36 13.54 20.31
CA CYS A 69 10.62 12.80 20.54
C CYS A 69 10.93 11.74 19.47
N GLY A 70 10.05 11.55 18.48
CA GLY A 70 10.25 10.55 17.44
C GLY A 70 10.02 9.09 17.88
N TRP A 71 9.57 8.85 19.13
CA TRP A 71 9.30 7.51 19.62
C TRP A 71 8.22 6.81 18.79
N ILE A 72 8.43 5.51 18.54
CA ILE A 72 7.53 4.65 17.75
C ILE A 72 7.11 3.47 18.61
N PRO A 73 5.79 3.13 18.70
CA PRO A 73 5.34 1.93 19.40
C PRO A 73 5.97 0.66 18.82
N GLN A 74 6.51 -0.17 19.67
CA GLN A 74 7.16 -1.43 19.31
C GLN A 74 6.44 -2.63 19.90
N CYS A 75 6.63 -3.79 19.27
CA CYS A 75 6.14 -5.05 19.79
C CYS A 75 6.94 -5.44 21.04
N LYS A 76 6.26 -5.90 22.08
CA LYS A 76 6.93 -6.34 23.32
C LYS A 76 7.76 -7.62 23.15
N TYR A 77 7.53 -8.39 22.08
CA TYR A 77 8.15 -9.70 21.87
C TYR A 77 9.15 -9.74 20.72
N CYS A 78 9.06 -8.80 19.77
CA CYS A 78 9.77 -8.89 18.48
C CYS A 78 10.64 -7.69 18.17
N ASP A 79 10.69 -6.69 19.02
CA ASP A 79 11.46 -5.46 18.82
C ASP A 79 11.29 -4.81 17.43
N VAL A 80 10.08 -4.92 16.87
CA VAL A 80 9.68 -4.32 15.59
C VAL A 80 8.57 -3.31 15.79
N SER A 81 8.50 -2.29 14.94
CA SER A 81 7.46 -1.28 14.99
C SER A 81 6.08 -1.88 14.71
N LEU A 82 5.07 -1.44 15.45
CA LEU A 82 3.69 -1.87 15.30
C LEU A 82 3.02 -1.12 14.15
N THR A 83 2.19 -1.82 13.38
CA THR A 83 1.38 -1.26 12.29
C THR A 83 -0.02 -0.94 12.78
N PHE A 84 -0.51 0.24 12.47
CA PHE A 84 -1.88 0.65 12.81
C PHE A 84 -2.87 0.19 11.74
N HIS A 85 -3.91 -0.52 12.16
CA HIS A 85 -5.03 -0.94 11.31
C HIS A 85 -6.27 -0.14 11.65
N LYS A 86 -6.69 0.75 10.73
CA LYS A 86 -7.82 1.66 10.94
C LYS A 86 -9.14 0.92 11.14
N LEU A 87 -9.45 -0.08 10.31
CA LEU A 87 -10.71 -0.84 10.37
C LEU A 87 -10.93 -1.51 11.72
N THR A 88 -9.87 -2.05 12.32
CA THR A 88 -9.95 -2.73 13.62
C THR A 88 -9.59 -1.83 14.78
N ASN A 89 -9.11 -0.61 14.52
CA ASN A 89 -8.57 0.33 15.49
C ASN A 89 -7.56 -0.32 16.44
N LYS A 90 -6.60 -1.08 15.86
CA LYS A 90 -5.57 -1.80 16.62
C LYS A 90 -4.18 -1.59 16.03
N LEU A 91 -3.18 -1.70 16.90
CA LEU A 91 -1.79 -1.85 16.51
C LEU A 91 -1.45 -3.34 16.42
N VAL A 92 -0.86 -3.78 15.31
CA VAL A 92 -0.56 -5.19 15.04
C VAL A 92 0.91 -5.37 14.75
N CYS A 93 1.51 -6.38 15.37
CA CYS A 93 2.83 -6.86 15.00
C CYS A 93 2.70 -7.86 13.84
N HIS A 94 3.19 -7.50 12.67
CA HIS A 94 3.16 -8.40 11.49
C HIS A 94 4.20 -9.52 11.54
N TYR A 95 5.04 -9.56 12.58
CA TYR A 95 6.01 -10.64 12.79
C TYR A 95 5.42 -11.79 13.63
N CYS A 96 4.83 -11.46 14.81
CA CYS A 96 4.27 -12.48 15.72
C CYS A 96 2.74 -12.47 15.80
N GLY A 97 2.05 -11.56 15.11
CA GLY A 97 0.59 -11.44 15.14
C GLY A 97 0.00 -10.79 16.40
N SER A 98 0.82 -10.41 17.40
CA SER A 98 0.33 -9.77 18.61
C SER A 98 -0.38 -8.46 18.32
N THR A 99 -1.51 -8.22 19.00
CA THR A 99 -2.31 -7.02 18.86
C THR A 99 -2.30 -6.17 20.12
N TYR A 100 -2.33 -4.85 19.92
CA TYR A 100 -2.30 -3.86 21.01
C TYR A 100 -3.35 -2.78 20.77
N PRO A 101 -3.84 -2.13 21.84
CA PRO A 101 -4.70 -0.95 21.70
C PRO A 101 -3.91 0.21 21.05
N PRO A 102 -4.61 1.20 20.43
CA PRO A 102 -3.96 2.41 19.96
C PRO A 102 -3.24 3.15 21.08
N VAL A 103 -2.09 3.76 20.76
CA VAL A 103 -1.33 4.55 21.72
C VAL A 103 -1.78 6.00 21.65
N HIS A 104 -2.20 6.55 22.80
CA HIS A 104 -2.61 7.95 22.95
C HIS A 104 -1.60 8.78 23.74
N THR A 105 -0.67 8.14 24.43
CA THR A 105 0.36 8.81 25.22
C THR A 105 1.72 8.19 24.89
N CYS A 106 2.70 9.03 24.60
CA CYS A 106 4.05 8.59 24.29
C CYS A 106 4.71 7.98 25.54
N ALA A 107 5.16 6.74 25.45
CA ALA A 107 5.84 6.07 26.57
C ALA A 107 7.21 6.68 26.90
N ALA A 108 7.84 7.41 25.96
CA ALA A 108 9.16 7.99 26.18
C ALA A 108 9.10 9.42 26.75
N CYS A 109 8.14 10.27 26.34
CA CYS A 109 8.12 11.68 26.75
C CYS A 109 6.76 12.16 27.28
N GLY A 110 5.74 11.30 27.37
CA GLY A 110 4.41 11.65 27.87
C GLY A 110 3.55 12.48 26.92
N ASN A 111 4.02 12.89 25.74
CA ASN A 111 3.26 13.70 24.79
C ASN A 111 2.11 12.90 24.19
N HIS A 112 1.01 13.61 23.85
CA HIS A 112 -0.20 13.01 23.24
C HIS A 112 -0.28 13.21 21.74
N GLN A 113 0.66 13.93 21.12
CA GLN A 113 0.65 14.22 19.69
C GLN A 113 1.45 13.15 18.92
N PHE A 114 0.75 12.45 18.04
CA PHE A 114 1.34 11.49 17.12
C PHE A 114 1.16 11.93 15.69
N VAL A 115 2.22 11.81 14.90
CA VAL A 115 2.18 11.95 13.45
C VAL A 115 2.22 10.58 12.81
N GLN A 116 1.46 10.42 11.75
CA GLN A 116 1.46 9.20 10.98
C GLN A 116 2.59 9.27 9.95
N ARG A 117 3.51 8.32 10.00
CA ARG A 117 4.59 8.21 9.03
C ARG A 117 4.42 6.97 8.18
N ASN A 118 4.57 7.17 6.86
CA ASN A 118 4.32 6.20 5.81
C ASN A 118 2.82 5.81 5.71
N PHE A 119 2.48 5.10 4.68
CA PHE A 119 1.11 4.65 4.39
C PHE A 119 1.16 3.22 3.86
N GLY A 120 0.14 2.43 4.16
CA GLY A 120 -0.04 1.08 3.67
C GLY A 120 -1.07 1.00 2.54
N THR A 121 -1.31 -0.20 2.08
CA THR A 121 -2.25 -0.52 0.99
C THR A 121 -3.67 -0.03 1.26
N GLU A 122 -4.14 -0.09 2.50
CA GLU A 122 -5.48 0.35 2.91
C GLU A 122 -5.69 1.85 2.66
N LYS A 123 -4.71 2.68 2.99
CA LYS A 123 -4.81 4.12 2.75
C LYS A 123 -4.69 4.50 1.27
N ILE A 124 -3.90 3.74 0.51
CA ILE A 124 -3.81 3.92 -0.95
C ILE A 124 -5.15 3.57 -1.60
N GLU A 125 -5.77 2.46 -1.20
CA GLU A 125 -7.09 2.05 -1.67
C GLU A 125 -8.14 3.13 -1.43
N GLU A 126 -8.23 3.69 -0.20
CA GLU A 126 -9.12 4.82 0.11
C GLU A 126 -8.90 6.00 -0.83
N GLN A 127 -7.65 6.42 -1.03
CA GLN A 127 -7.35 7.56 -1.90
C GLN A 127 -7.65 7.30 -3.37
N LEU A 128 -7.41 6.08 -3.86
CA LEU A 128 -7.76 5.73 -5.22
C LEU A 128 -9.27 5.75 -5.45
N GLN A 129 -10.06 5.28 -4.48
CA GLN A 129 -11.52 5.37 -4.54
C GLN A 129 -12.04 6.81 -4.52
N GLU A 130 -11.36 7.71 -3.77
CA GLU A 130 -11.68 9.14 -3.75
C GLU A 130 -11.32 9.83 -5.09
N ILE A 131 -10.17 9.50 -5.68
CA ILE A 131 -9.67 10.14 -6.91
C ILE A 131 -10.34 9.56 -8.17
N PHE A 132 -10.60 8.26 -8.16
CA PHE A 132 -11.18 7.51 -9.29
C PHE A 132 -12.49 6.81 -8.89
N PRO A 133 -13.59 7.57 -8.64
CA PRO A 133 -14.84 7.00 -8.10
C PRO A 133 -15.50 5.99 -9.05
N ASP A 134 -15.25 6.09 -10.34
CA ASP A 134 -15.81 5.20 -11.35
C ASP A 134 -14.96 3.93 -11.57
N ALA A 135 -13.71 3.91 -11.07
CA ALA A 135 -12.82 2.77 -11.21
C ALA A 135 -13.06 1.74 -10.10
N LYS A 136 -13.05 0.48 -10.46
CA LYS A 136 -13.14 -0.63 -9.50
C LYS A 136 -11.77 -0.88 -8.90
N VAL A 137 -11.56 -0.39 -7.70
CA VAL A 137 -10.32 -0.58 -6.93
C VAL A 137 -10.47 -1.79 -6.02
N ALA A 138 -9.46 -2.66 -6.00
CA ALA A 138 -9.39 -3.77 -5.08
C ALA A 138 -8.01 -3.85 -4.42
N ARG A 139 -7.97 -4.43 -3.21
CA ARG A 139 -6.76 -4.59 -2.43
C ARG A 139 -6.41 -6.07 -2.23
N MET A 140 -5.13 -6.40 -2.44
CA MET A 140 -4.59 -7.73 -2.25
C MET A 140 -3.45 -7.70 -1.23
N ASP A 141 -3.77 -7.97 0.01
CA ASP A 141 -2.82 -8.19 1.09
C ASP A 141 -3.32 -9.31 2.02
N ILE A 142 -2.52 -9.71 3.01
CA ILE A 142 -2.88 -10.82 3.89
C ILE A 142 -4.15 -10.55 4.71
N ASP A 143 -4.53 -9.28 4.87
CA ASP A 143 -5.71 -8.89 5.65
C ASP A 143 -6.99 -9.07 4.83
N THR A 144 -6.90 -8.93 3.50
CA THR A 144 -8.02 -9.11 2.57
C THR A 144 -8.15 -10.54 2.05
N VAL A 145 -7.06 -11.32 1.99
CA VAL A 145 -7.04 -12.67 1.41
C VAL A 145 -6.88 -13.79 2.46
N ARG A 146 -7.55 -13.67 3.60
CA ARG A 146 -7.49 -14.69 4.69
C ARG A 146 -8.25 -15.99 4.39
N GLY A 147 -9.16 -15.99 3.43
CA GLY A 147 -9.93 -17.18 3.04
C GLY A 147 -9.15 -18.11 2.12
N LYS A 148 -9.43 -19.43 2.21
CA LYS A 148 -8.71 -20.49 1.47
C LYS A 148 -8.60 -20.26 -0.05
N ASN A 149 -9.58 -19.55 -0.65
CA ASN A 149 -9.62 -19.26 -2.09
C ASN A 149 -9.73 -17.76 -2.40
N ALA A 150 -9.61 -16.88 -1.39
CA ALA A 150 -9.82 -15.44 -1.57
C ALA A 150 -8.79 -14.81 -2.52
N HIS A 151 -7.55 -15.31 -2.49
CA HIS A 151 -6.50 -14.90 -3.40
C HIS A 151 -6.86 -15.24 -4.84
N ASP A 152 -7.21 -16.49 -5.12
CA ASP A 152 -7.50 -16.98 -6.47
C ASP A 152 -8.75 -16.30 -7.05
N VAL A 153 -9.78 -16.07 -6.23
CA VAL A 153 -10.97 -15.32 -6.63
C VAL A 153 -10.62 -13.90 -7.05
N LEU A 154 -9.74 -13.23 -6.31
CA LEU A 154 -9.33 -11.86 -6.61
C LEU A 154 -8.51 -11.79 -7.91
N ILE A 155 -7.57 -12.72 -8.10
CA ILE A 155 -6.79 -12.85 -9.35
C ILE A 155 -7.74 -13.10 -10.53
N GLN A 156 -8.66 -14.06 -10.39
CA GLN A 156 -9.63 -14.35 -11.45
C GLN A 156 -10.52 -13.13 -11.80
N GLN A 157 -10.93 -12.35 -10.80
CA GLN A 157 -11.68 -11.11 -11.05
C GLN A 157 -10.83 -10.07 -11.79
N PHE A 158 -9.54 -9.98 -11.46
CA PHE A 158 -8.63 -9.09 -12.15
C PHE A 158 -8.40 -9.55 -13.60
N GLU A 159 -8.14 -10.83 -13.86
CA GLU A 159 -8.01 -11.41 -15.20
C GLU A 159 -9.28 -11.19 -16.06
N GLN A 160 -10.46 -11.31 -15.44
CA GLN A 160 -11.75 -11.07 -16.09
C GLN A 160 -12.08 -9.57 -16.28
N ARG A 161 -11.13 -8.67 -15.97
CA ARG A 161 -11.29 -7.20 -16.06
C ARG A 161 -12.46 -6.65 -15.24
N LYS A 162 -12.78 -7.30 -14.13
CA LYS A 162 -13.77 -6.82 -13.15
C LYS A 162 -13.17 -5.84 -12.14
N ILE A 163 -11.86 -5.71 -12.13
CA ILE A 163 -11.07 -4.81 -11.28
C ILE A 163 -10.19 -3.97 -12.20
N ASP A 164 -10.25 -2.66 -12.09
CA ASP A 164 -9.47 -1.72 -12.89
C ASP A 164 -8.11 -1.42 -12.26
N ILE A 165 -8.08 -1.29 -10.91
CA ILE A 165 -6.88 -0.95 -10.16
C ILE A 165 -6.71 -1.97 -9.02
N LEU A 166 -5.61 -2.73 -9.04
CA LEU A 166 -5.25 -3.68 -8.00
C LEU A 166 -4.10 -3.12 -7.17
N VAL A 167 -4.34 -2.89 -5.87
CA VAL A 167 -3.31 -2.44 -4.92
C VAL A 167 -2.86 -3.62 -4.07
N GLY A 168 -1.57 -3.88 -3.99
CA GLY A 168 -1.15 -4.98 -3.15
C GLY A 168 0.29 -4.95 -2.68
N THR A 169 0.58 -5.90 -1.80
CA THR A 169 1.91 -6.21 -1.30
C THR A 169 2.56 -7.29 -2.18
N GLN A 170 3.59 -7.96 -1.69
CA GLN A 170 4.26 -9.05 -2.40
C GLN A 170 3.33 -10.18 -2.89
N MET A 171 2.11 -10.26 -2.37
CA MET A 171 1.12 -11.25 -2.81
C MET A 171 0.66 -11.02 -4.24
N VAL A 172 0.64 -9.77 -4.71
CA VAL A 172 0.25 -9.43 -6.10
C VAL A 172 1.25 -10.02 -7.10
N VAL A 173 2.54 -10.05 -6.74
CA VAL A 173 3.60 -10.55 -7.64
C VAL A 173 3.54 -12.07 -7.83
N LYS A 174 3.04 -12.82 -6.84
CA LYS A 174 3.04 -14.30 -6.84
C LYS A 174 1.83 -14.92 -7.56
N GLY A 175 0.88 -14.14 -7.99
CA GLY A 175 -0.38 -14.64 -8.55
C GLY A 175 -0.64 -14.26 -10.00
N LEU A 176 0.29 -13.55 -10.63
CA LEU A 176 0.13 -13.00 -11.99
C LEU A 176 1.15 -13.59 -13.00
N ASP A 177 1.76 -14.71 -12.66
CA ASP A 177 2.67 -15.47 -13.54
C ASP A 177 1.90 -16.34 -14.53
#